data_747bf646ec8ca82690136140a4a2423e
#
_entry.id   747bf646ec8ca82690136140a4a2423e
#
_cell.length_a   1.000
_cell.length_b   1.000
_cell.length_c   1.000
_cell.angle_alpha   90.00
_cell.angle_beta   90.00
_cell.angle_gamma   90.00
#
_symmetry.space_group_name_H-M   'P 1'
#
loop_
_entity.id
_entity.type
_entity.pdbx_description
1 polymer ?
#
loop_
_entity_poly.entity_id
_entity_poly.type
_entity_poly.pdbx_seq_one_letter_code
_entity_poly.pdbx_strand_id
1 'polypeptide(L)'
;VAHQPLEPLNGIGLVTDKGMEIWVGHQSPRFVQWVAATAIGLKPEQITFHNQWTGGSFGHRLEYENVRVLAEIANQMKGTPIKLVFSREEDFLQDIPRQIAIARHRGSVDKSRIVAADLQLASTTPLKGLLERSGTPSKDPDGQLAAGLWNVYYDIPNFRATSYEAQGLSPSTTWRSVGASTSGFFTESFIDELIHAAGLDPMKARIAMCTVPHYRKVLETVAEMSDWKGPLGNGRGRGVAFVESFGTPTAEVVEVTATDRGIRIDKVWVAADVGKVVDPVNFESQVQGGVVWGLGHAINCELTYAKGAVQQTNYNHHEAMRIYQCPVIEVRGLENDPKVRGIGEPPVPPAAPALANAIFAATGKRIREMPFNKFIDFV
;
A
#
# COMPACT_ATOMS: atom_id res chain seq x y z
N VAL A 1 -4.89 -7.85 -5.57
CA VAL A 1 -4.16 -8.36 -4.39
C VAL A 1 -5.08 -8.35 -3.20
N ALA A 2 -5.10 -9.42 -2.40
CA ALA A 2 -5.85 -9.55 -1.15
C ALA A 2 -5.09 -8.91 0.04
N HIS A 3 -5.80 -8.68 1.15
CA HIS A 3 -5.18 -8.20 2.41
C HIS A 3 -4.48 -9.31 3.18
N GLN A 4 -5.00 -10.53 3.11
CA GLN A 4 -4.42 -11.77 3.66
C GLN A 4 -3.82 -11.65 5.10
N PRO A 5 -4.54 -11.08 6.08
CA PRO A 5 -4.08 -11.11 7.46
C PRO A 5 -3.98 -12.56 7.96
N LEU A 6 -3.04 -12.85 8.87
CA LEU A 6 -2.89 -14.21 9.41
C LEU A 6 -4.09 -14.64 10.24
N GLU A 7 -4.71 -13.72 10.99
CA GLU A 7 -5.96 -13.98 11.70
C GLU A 7 -7.15 -13.73 10.76
N PRO A 8 -7.99 -14.75 10.46
CA PRO A 8 -9.22 -14.57 9.71
C PRO A 8 -10.20 -13.64 10.44
N LEU A 9 -11.14 -13.04 9.71
CA LEU A 9 -12.21 -12.24 10.32
C LEU A 9 -12.99 -13.08 11.33
N ASN A 10 -13.20 -12.50 12.51
CA ASN A 10 -13.89 -13.17 13.62
C ASN A 10 -14.56 -12.14 14.54
N GLY A 11 -15.32 -12.62 15.49
CA GLY A 11 -15.91 -11.82 16.55
C GLY A 11 -16.84 -12.63 17.45
N ILE A 12 -17.24 -12.03 18.57
CA ILE A 12 -18.26 -12.55 19.48
C ILE A 12 -19.37 -11.51 19.58
N GLY A 13 -20.64 -11.94 19.53
CA GLY A 13 -21.82 -11.10 19.68
C GLY A 13 -22.83 -11.69 20.65
N LEU A 14 -23.43 -10.84 21.47
CA LEU A 14 -24.54 -11.17 22.35
C LEU A 14 -25.63 -10.13 22.21
N VAL A 15 -26.79 -10.52 21.70
CA VAL A 15 -27.99 -9.66 21.64
C VAL A 15 -28.93 -10.01 22.79
N THR A 16 -29.41 -8.98 23.50
CA THR A 16 -30.39 -9.07 24.56
C THR A 16 -31.51 -8.03 24.34
N ASP A 17 -32.50 -7.99 25.18
CA ASP A 17 -33.54 -6.93 25.14
C ASP A 17 -33.02 -5.53 25.44
N LYS A 18 -31.80 -5.42 26.00
CA LYS A 18 -31.14 -4.14 26.32
C LYS A 18 -30.27 -3.59 25.17
N GLY A 19 -29.96 -4.42 24.19
CA GLY A 19 -29.08 -4.06 23.07
C GLY A 19 -28.13 -5.21 22.71
N MET A 20 -27.00 -4.87 22.10
CA MET A 20 -25.98 -5.83 21.70
C MET A 20 -24.62 -5.49 22.32
N GLU A 21 -23.94 -6.50 22.82
CA GLU A 21 -22.51 -6.45 23.10
C GLU A 21 -21.75 -7.17 21.98
N ILE A 22 -20.66 -6.55 21.48
CA ILE A 22 -19.83 -7.11 20.42
C ILE A 22 -18.34 -6.97 20.74
N TRP A 23 -17.63 -8.10 20.67
CA TRP A 23 -16.17 -8.21 20.83
C TRP A 23 -15.57 -8.54 19.48
N VAL A 24 -14.88 -7.60 18.87
CA VAL A 24 -14.25 -7.76 17.56
C VAL A 24 -13.03 -6.85 17.42
N GLY A 25 -12.00 -7.33 16.77
CA GLY A 25 -10.87 -6.49 16.36
C GLY A 25 -11.22 -5.71 15.09
N HIS A 26 -11.21 -4.37 15.15
CA HIS A 26 -11.57 -3.53 14.00
C HIS A 26 -10.81 -2.20 14.00
N GLN A 27 -10.54 -1.64 12.81
CA GLN A 27 -9.82 -0.38 12.68
C GLN A 27 -10.69 0.86 12.95
N SER A 28 -12.02 0.72 12.93
CA SER A 28 -12.97 1.83 13.13
C SER A 28 -14.08 1.45 14.11
N PRO A 29 -13.93 1.70 15.43
CA PRO A 29 -14.90 1.35 16.46
C PRO A 29 -16.31 1.91 16.23
N ARG A 30 -16.42 3.17 15.87
CA ARG A 30 -17.72 3.83 15.60
C ARG A 30 -18.46 3.20 14.44
N PHE A 31 -17.71 2.74 13.44
CA PHE A 31 -18.26 2.08 12.28
C PHE A 31 -18.85 0.70 12.65
N VAL A 32 -18.19 -0.05 13.52
CA VAL A 32 -18.73 -1.32 14.05
C VAL A 32 -20.08 -1.11 14.73
N GLN A 33 -20.20 -0.09 15.61
CA GLN A 33 -21.45 0.22 16.29
C GLN A 33 -22.57 0.53 15.29
N TRP A 34 -22.27 1.34 14.28
CA TRP A 34 -23.24 1.73 13.27
C TRP A 34 -23.67 0.53 12.40
N VAL A 35 -22.75 -0.28 11.91
CA VAL A 35 -23.04 -1.46 11.08
C VAL A 35 -23.85 -2.49 11.85
N ALA A 36 -23.43 -2.84 13.09
CA ALA A 36 -24.15 -3.79 13.91
C ALA A 36 -25.58 -3.31 14.22
N ALA A 37 -25.74 -2.05 14.59
CA ALA A 37 -27.05 -1.46 14.85
C ALA A 37 -27.96 -1.50 13.62
N THR A 38 -27.45 -1.08 12.47
CA THR A 38 -28.20 -1.06 11.20
C THR A 38 -28.66 -2.47 10.81
N ALA A 39 -27.79 -3.47 10.97
CA ALA A 39 -28.06 -4.86 10.61
C ALA A 39 -29.25 -5.47 11.38
N ILE A 40 -29.48 -5.04 12.62
CA ILE A 40 -30.50 -5.63 13.50
C ILE A 40 -31.59 -4.65 13.97
N GLY A 41 -31.64 -3.46 13.35
CA GLY A 41 -32.68 -2.47 13.63
C GLY A 41 -32.56 -1.78 14.98
N LEU A 42 -31.35 -1.67 15.53
CA LEU A 42 -31.04 -0.93 16.76
C LEU A 42 -30.46 0.45 16.46
N LYS A 43 -30.30 1.26 17.50
CA LYS A 43 -29.52 2.51 17.45
C LYS A 43 -28.06 2.23 17.81
N PRO A 44 -27.08 3.01 17.27
CA PRO A 44 -25.66 2.83 17.59
C PRO A 44 -25.35 2.88 19.10
N GLU A 45 -26.09 3.67 19.87
CA GLU A 45 -25.95 3.80 21.33
C GLU A 45 -26.35 2.54 22.09
N GLN A 46 -27.10 1.62 21.47
CA GLN A 46 -27.47 0.32 22.01
C GLN A 46 -26.45 -0.77 21.74
N ILE A 47 -25.35 -0.43 21.05
CA ILE A 47 -24.24 -1.35 20.76
C ILE A 47 -23.07 -1.02 21.69
N THR A 48 -22.75 -1.93 22.58
CA THR A 48 -21.52 -1.88 23.39
C THR A 48 -20.40 -2.59 22.65
N PHE A 49 -19.40 -1.82 22.23
CA PHE A 49 -18.24 -2.32 21.48
C PHE A 49 -17.04 -2.54 22.39
N HIS A 50 -16.50 -3.75 22.36
CA HIS A 50 -15.29 -4.15 23.06
C HIS A 50 -14.20 -4.45 22.05
N ASN A 51 -13.25 -3.52 21.87
CA ASN A 51 -12.16 -3.68 20.91
C ASN A 51 -11.22 -4.81 21.33
N GLN A 52 -10.87 -5.67 20.38
CA GLN A 52 -9.95 -6.78 20.57
C GLN A 52 -8.64 -6.52 19.81
N TRP A 53 -7.55 -7.15 20.26
CA TRP A 53 -6.32 -7.21 19.52
C TRP A 53 -6.54 -7.93 18.17
N THR A 54 -5.78 -7.54 17.16
CA THR A 54 -5.91 -8.10 15.81
C THR A 54 -4.61 -8.78 15.38
N GLY A 55 -4.71 -9.95 14.77
CA GLY A 55 -3.61 -10.66 14.13
C GLY A 55 -3.36 -10.17 12.69
N GLY A 56 -3.31 -8.86 12.52
CA GLY A 56 -3.18 -8.17 11.25
C GLY A 56 -4.49 -7.59 10.73
N SER A 57 -4.38 -6.58 9.89
CA SER A 57 -5.52 -5.96 9.21
C SER A 57 -5.15 -5.48 7.81
N PHE A 58 -4.22 -4.54 7.69
CA PHE A 58 -3.74 -3.97 6.41
C PHE A 58 -4.83 -3.27 5.57
N GLY A 59 -5.96 -2.90 6.21
CA GLY A 59 -7.16 -2.37 5.59
C GLY A 59 -8.36 -3.32 5.62
N HIS A 60 -8.15 -4.65 5.69
CA HIS A 60 -9.22 -5.65 5.68
C HIS A 60 -10.27 -5.45 6.76
N ARG A 61 -9.86 -5.06 7.98
CA ARG A 61 -10.75 -4.78 9.11
C ARG A 61 -11.29 -3.34 9.12
N LEU A 62 -11.35 -2.68 7.96
CA LEU A 62 -12.24 -1.55 7.67
C LEU A 62 -13.51 -2.03 6.95
N GLU A 63 -13.49 -3.21 6.32
CA GLU A 63 -14.69 -3.90 5.85
C GLU A 63 -15.48 -4.47 7.04
N TYR A 64 -16.73 -4.77 6.84
CA TYR A 64 -17.68 -4.94 7.95
C TYR A 64 -18.54 -6.20 7.83
N GLU A 65 -18.30 -7.07 6.85
CA GLU A 65 -19.15 -8.24 6.62
C GLU A 65 -19.23 -9.17 7.82
N ASN A 66 -18.11 -9.44 8.51
CA ASN A 66 -18.12 -10.24 9.72
C ASN A 66 -18.95 -9.61 10.85
N VAL A 67 -18.96 -8.28 10.96
CA VAL A 67 -19.76 -7.54 11.96
C VAL A 67 -21.25 -7.68 11.65
N ARG A 68 -21.64 -7.49 10.38
CA ARG A 68 -23.02 -7.61 9.93
C ARG A 68 -23.55 -9.01 10.13
N VAL A 69 -22.83 -10.02 9.62
CA VAL A 69 -23.22 -11.43 9.74
C VAL A 69 -23.32 -11.87 11.20
N LEU A 70 -22.33 -11.48 12.03
CA LEU A 70 -22.35 -11.77 13.47
C LEU A 70 -23.58 -11.16 14.17
N ALA A 71 -23.90 -9.90 13.86
CA ALA A 71 -25.06 -9.22 14.47
C ALA A 71 -26.37 -9.89 14.04
N GLU A 72 -26.53 -10.23 12.77
CA GLU A 72 -27.72 -10.91 12.25
C GLU A 72 -27.93 -12.30 12.89
N ILE A 73 -26.88 -13.11 13.04
CA ILE A 73 -26.95 -14.42 13.70
C ILE A 73 -27.28 -14.27 15.19
N ALA A 74 -26.56 -13.38 15.90
CA ALA A 74 -26.79 -13.16 17.32
C ALA A 74 -28.20 -12.64 17.60
N ASN A 75 -28.79 -11.85 16.70
CA ASN A 75 -30.17 -11.36 16.84
C ASN A 75 -31.22 -12.48 16.69
N GLN A 76 -30.92 -13.51 15.91
CA GLN A 76 -31.79 -14.69 15.81
C GLN A 76 -31.69 -15.61 17.05
N MET A 77 -30.59 -15.50 17.80
CA MET A 77 -30.27 -16.33 18.95
C MET A 77 -30.15 -15.49 20.23
N LYS A 78 -31.09 -14.58 20.47
CA LYS A 78 -31.08 -13.67 21.63
C LYS A 78 -30.81 -14.39 22.93
N GLY A 79 -29.98 -13.82 23.78
CA GLY A 79 -29.56 -14.36 25.05
C GLY A 79 -28.43 -15.39 24.99
N THR A 80 -28.02 -15.80 23.79
CA THR A 80 -26.92 -16.75 23.58
C THR A 80 -25.72 -16.03 22.99
N PRO A 81 -24.52 -16.11 23.62
CA PRO A 81 -23.30 -15.58 22.99
C PRO A 81 -22.94 -16.39 21.74
N ILE A 82 -22.70 -15.71 20.62
CA ILE A 82 -22.31 -16.29 19.33
C ILE A 82 -20.87 -15.94 19.05
N LYS A 83 -20.04 -16.95 18.77
CA LYS A 83 -18.68 -16.77 18.24
C LYS A 83 -18.69 -17.10 16.74
N LEU A 84 -18.39 -16.10 15.91
CA LEU A 84 -18.19 -16.24 14.47
C LEU A 84 -16.69 -16.29 14.18
N VAL A 85 -16.25 -17.22 13.38
CA VAL A 85 -14.89 -17.29 12.82
C VAL A 85 -15.00 -17.70 11.36
N PHE A 86 -14.46 -16.91 10.47
CA PHE A 86 -14.38 -17.31 9.07
C PHE A 86 -13.30 -18.38 8.88
N SER A 87 -13.53 -19.35 8.00
CA SER A 87 -12.41 -20.17 7.52
C SER A 87 -11.43 -19.31 6.72
N ARG A 88 -10.24 -19.79 6.46
CA ARG A 88 -9.28 -19.05 5.61
C ARG A 88 -9.84 -18.86 4.20
N GLU A 89 -10.49 -19.85 3.68
CA GLU A 89 -11.10 -19.82 2.35
C GLU A 89 -12.24 -18.80 2.28
N GLU A 90 -13.10 -18.74 3.31
CA GLU A 90 -14.18 -17.76 3.39
C GLU A 90 -13.60 -16.33 3.50
N ASP A 91 -12.58 -16.14 4.34
CA ASP A 91 -11.90 -14.86 4.52
C ASP A 91 -11.31 -14.33 3.19
N PHE A 92 -10.71 -15.19 2.36
CA PHE A 92 -10.25 -14.82 1.03
C PHE A 92 -11.38 -14.53 0.04
N LEU A 93 -12.47 -15.27 0.11
CA LEU A 93 -13.64 -15.08 -0.76
C LEU A 93 -14.38 -13.77 -0.45
N GLN A 94 -14.41 -13.37 0.82
CA GLN A 94 -15.05 -12.14 1.28
C GLN A 94 -14.11 -10.92 1.20
N ASP A 95 -12.81 -11.12 0.96
CA ASP A 95 -11.84 -10.03 0.89
C ASP A 95 -12.10 -9.16 -0.34
N ILE A 96 -12.37 -7.88 -0.11
CA ILE A 96 -12.45 -6.88 -1.19
C ILE A 96 -11.01 -6.49 -1.57
N PRO A 97 -10.58 -6.68 -2.82
CA PRO A 97 -9.19 -6.50 -3.19
C PRO A 97 -8.76 -5.04 -3.27
N ARG A 98 -7.44 -4.85 -3.31
CA ARG A 98 -6.83 -3.58 -3.72
C ARG A 98 -7.32 -3.18 -5.12
N GLN A 99 -7.41 -1.88 -5.36
CA GLN A 99 -7.76 -1.31 -6.66
C GLN A 99 -6.91 -1.86 -7.81
N ILE A 100 -7.56 -2.13 -8.93
CA ILE A 100 -6.89 -2.35 -10.20
C ILE A 100 -6.68 -1.01 -10.89
N ALA A 101 -5.54 -0.82 -11.53
CA ALA A 101 -5.22 0.44 -12.20
C ALA A 101 -4.41 0.24 -13.48
N ILE A 102 -4.58 1.18 -14.40
CA ILE A 102 -3.74 1.35 -15.58
C ILE A 102 -3.31 2.81 -15.68
N ALA A 103 -2.07 3.04 -16.05
CA ALA A 103 -1.53 4.38 -16.22
C ALA A 103 -1.02 4.61 -17.64
N ARG A 104 -1.14 5.87 -18.10
CA ARG A 104 -0.52 6.35 -19.33
C ARG A 104 0.15 7.68 -19.02
N HIS A 105 1.47 7.67 -18.97
CA HIS A 105 2.27 8.83 -18.66
C HIS A 105 3.02 9.33 -19.92
N ARG A 106 3.17 10.64 -20.01
CA ARG A 106 3.96 11.31 -21.04
C ARG A 106 4.83 12.36 -20.38
N GLY A 107 6.01 12.58 -20.91
CA GLY A 107 6.91 13.62 -20.43
C GLY A 107 7.83 14.11 -21.50
N SER A 108 8.50 15.20 -21.21
CA SER A 108 9.47 15.82 -22.11
C SER A 108 10.73 16.21 -21.36
N VAL A 109 11.85 15.98 -22.01
CA VAL A 109 13.18 16.32 -21.53
C VAL A 109 13.80 17.29 -22.53
N ASP A 110 14.35 18.39 -22.02
CA ASP A 110 15.18 19.32 -22.80
C ASP A 110 16.60 19.30 -22.23
N LYS A 111 17.55 18.81 -23.03
CA LYS A 111 18.94 18.54 -22.60
C LYS A 111 18.92 17.64 -21.35
N SER A 112 19.49 18.15 -20.25
CA SER A 112 19.54 17.44 -18.95
C SER A 112 18.47 17.95 -17.98
N ARG A 113 17.26 18.32 -18.46
CA ARG A 113 16.17 18.83 -17.62
C ARG A 113 14.85 18.21 -18.00
N ILE A 114 14.10 17.75 -17.01
CA ILE A 114 12.69 17.34 -17.18
C ILE A 114 11.87 18.63 -17.23
N VAL A 115 11.16 18.86 -18.33
CA VAL A 115 10.41 20.11 -18.56
C VAL A 115 8.91 19.91 -18.55
N ALA A 116 8.44 18.68 -18.72
CA ALA A 116 7.01 18.36 -18.64
C ALA A 116 6.75 16.94 -18.16
N ALA A 117 5.66 16.75 -17.43
CA ALA A 117 5.09 15.44 -17.10
C ALA A 117 3.55 15.52 -17.10
N ASP A 118 2.91 14.68 -17.89
CA ASP A 118 1.48 14.47 -17.96
C ASP A 118 1.17 13.05 -17.47
N LEU A 119 0.68 12.95 -16.24
CA LEU A 119 0.41 11.70 -15.57
C LEU A 119 -1.09 11.40 -15.61
N GLN A 120 -1.46 10.26 -16.19
CA GLN A 120 -2.85 9.82 -16.29
C GLN A 120 -3.01 8.44 -15.68
N LEU A 121 -4.07 8.26 -14.87
CA LEU A 121 -4.40 7.02 -14.19
C LEU A 121 -5.90 6.72 -14.37
N ALA A 122 -6.25 5.48 -14.68
CA ALA A 122 -7.60 4.95 -14.56
C ALA A 122 -7.60 3.84 -13.51
N SER A 123 -8.51 3.89 -12.54
CA SER A 123 -8.56 2.94 -11.42
C SER A 123 -9.96 2.86 -10.82
N THR A 124 -10.28 1.77 -10.12
CA THR A 124 -11.44 1.68 -9.24
C THR A 124 -11.24 2.54 -7.98
N THR A 125 -12.33 2.99 -7.36
CA THR A 125 -12.31 3.91 -6.22
C THR A 125 -12.24 3.15 -4.88
N PRO A 126 -11.14 3.22 -4.13
CA PRO A 126 -11.00 2.42 -2.92
C PRO A 126 -11.81 2.97 -1.73
N LEU A 127 -11.75 4.28 -1.47
CA LEU A 127 -12.44 4.88 -0.32
C LEU A 127 -13.93 5.11 -0.61
N LYS A 128 -14.24 5.68 -1.78
CA LYS A 128 -15.62 5.88 -2.21
C LYS A 128 -16.39 4.56 -2.23
N GLY A 129 -15.79 3.51 -2.82
CA GLY A 129 -16.39 2.18 -2.88
C GLY A 129 -16.67 1.57 -1.50
N LEU A 130 -15.76 1.70 -0.53
CA LEU A 130 -15.99 1.29 0.86
C LEU A 130 -17.16 2.05 1.49
N LEU A 131 -17.18 3.38 1.38
CA LEU A 131 -18.23 4.21 1.96
C LEU A 131 -19.60 3.91 1.35
N GLU A 132 -19.71 3.79 0.04
CA GLU A 132 -20.96 3.48 -0.66
C GLU A 132 -21.52 2.10 -0.27
N ARG A 133 -20.68 1.07 -0.20
CA ARG A 133 -21.10 -0.27 0.28
C ARG A 133 -21.64 -0.24 1.71
N SER A 134 -21.07 0.62 2.55
CA SER A 134 -21.52 0.81 3.93
C SER A 134 -22.76 1.68 4.08
N GLY A 135 -23.27 2.28 2.99
CA GLY A 135 -24.36 3.26 3.04
C GLY A 135 -23.95 4.62 3.60
N THR A 136 -22.64 4.87 3.73
CA THR A 136 -22.10 6.16 4.18
C THR A 136 -21.94 7.10 2.97
N PRO A 137 -22.35 8.38 3.07
CA PRO A 137 -22.14 9.32 1.99
C PRO A 137 -20.67 9.47 1.60
N SER A 138 -20.38 9.30 0.32
CA SER A 138 -19.04 9.53 -0.24
C SER A 138 -18.94 10.95 -0.83
N LYS A 139 -17.71 11.41 -1.05
CA LYS A 139 -17.42 12.67 -1.75
C LYS A 139 -16.71 12.39 -3.07
N ASP A 140 -17.12 13.09 -4.11
CA ASP A 140 -16.41 13.12 -5.38
C ASP A 140 -15.46 14.33 -5.45
N PRO A 141 -14.26 14.17 -6.05
CA PRO A 141 -13.63 12.88 -6.42
C PRO A 141 -13.12 12.11 -5.20
N ASP A 142 -12.97 10.78 -5.34
CA ASP A 142 -12.27 9.97 -4.33
C ASP A 142 -10.82 10.45 -4.22
N GLY A 143 -10.46 11.08 -3.08
CA GLY A 143 -9.12 11.63 -2.86
C GLY A 143 -8.02 10.57 -2.86
N GLN A 144 -8.37 9.30 -2.61
CA GLN A 144 -7.42 8.20 -2.63
C GLN A 144 -7.20 7.61 -4.03
N LEU A 145 -8.08 7.92 -4.99
CA LEU A 145 -7.92 7.44 -6.38
C LEU A 145 -6.58 7.86 -6.98
N ALA A 146 -6.13 9.07 -6.70
CA ALA A 146 -4.94 9.67 -7.29
C ALA A 146 -3.83 10.01 -6.28
N ALA A 147 -3.92 9.54 -5.02
CA ALA A 147 -2.83 9.69 -4.06
C ALA A 147 -1.55 9.03 -4.61
N GLY A 148 -0.40 9.71 -4.52
CA GLY A 148 0.86 9.29 -5.15
C GLY A 148 0.99 9.68 -6.63
N LEU A 149 -0.06 10.27 -7.24
CA LEU A 149 -0.03 10.80 -8.61
C LEU A 149 0.00 12.33 -8.61
N TRP A 150 -0.89 12.96 -7.83
CA TRP A 150 -1.02 14.43 -7.80
C TRP A 150 -0.06 15.09 -6.80
N ASN A 151 0.31 14.41 -5.74
CA ASN A 151 1.21 14.88 -4.69
C ASN A 151 2.68 14.54 -4.98
N VAL A 152 3.15 14.94 -6.16
CA VAL A 152 4.54 14.83 -6.59
C VAL A 152 5.28 16.11 -6.22
N TYR A 153 6.37 15.99 -5.49
CA TYR A 153 7.11 17.13 -4.91
C TYR A 153 8.40 17.46 -5.67
N TYR A 154 8.42 17.15 -6.96
CA TYR A 154 9.51 17.52 -7.87
C TYR A 154 9.15 18.79 -8.66
N ASP A 155 10.13 19.69 -8.79
CA ASP A 155 10.02 20.90 -9.63
C ASP A 155 10.04 20.53 -11.11
N ILE A 156 8.86 20.28 -11.66
CA ILE A 156 8.62 20.04 -13.08
C ILE A 156 7.76 21.18 -13.62
N PRO A 157 8.30 22.04 -14.50
CA PRO A 157 7.64 23.29 -14.92
C PRO A 157 6.24 23.13 -15.50
N ASN A 158 6.00 22.04 -16.23
CA ASN A 158 4.70 21.74 -16.83
C ASN A 158 4.23 20.39 -16.30
N PHE A 159 3.50 20.43 -15.20
CA PHE A 159 3.00 19.22 -14.52
C PHE A 159 1.47 19.16 -14.60
N ARG A 160 0.96 17.98 -14.99
CA ARG A 160 -0.46 17.67 -14.96
C ARG A 160 -0.66 16.26 -14.43
N ALA A 161 -1.60 16.10 -13.49
CA ALA A 161 -2.09 14.81 -13.02
C ALA A 161 -3.59 14.70 -13.31
N THR A 162 -4.03 13.59 -13.88
CA THR A 162 -5.44 13.32 -14.19
C THR A 162 -5.79 11.90 -13.79
N SER A 163 -6.86 11.72 -13.03
CA SER A 163 -7.38 10.41 -12.66
C SER A 163 -8.79 10.19 -13.21
N TYR A 164 -9.07 8.95 -13.57
CA TYR A 164 -10.36 8.51 -14.09
C TYR A 164 -10.88 7.35 -13.25
N GLU A 165 -12.14 7.44 -12.84
CA GLU A 165 -12.83 6.33 -12.19
C GLU A 165 -13.20 5.28 -13.23
N ALA A 166 -12.72 4.05 -13.04
CA ALA A 166 -13.05 2.91 -13.90
C ALA A 166 -14.33 2.25 -13.41
N GLN A 167 -15.30 2.09 -14.32
CA GLN A 167 -16.61 1.51 -14.06
C GLN A 167 -16.69 0.04 -14.50
N GLY A 168 -17.61 -0.74 -13.91
CA GLY A 168 -17.91 -2.11 -14.32
C GLY A 168 -16.84 -3.16 -13.96
N LEU A 169 -15.96 -2.82 -13.04
CA LEU A 169 -14.93 -3.72 -12.51
C LEU A 169 -15.29 -4.22 -11.11
N SER A 170 -14.56 -5.23 -10.62
CA SER A 170 -14.67 -5.70 -9.23
C SER A 170 -14.51 -4.53 -8.26
N PRO A 171 -15.31 -4.48 -7.17
CA PRO A 171 -15.13 -3.47 -6.14
C PRO A 171 -13.72 -3.51 -5.56
N SER A 172 -13.28 -2.38 -5.06
CA SER A 172 -11.99 -2.26 -4.35
C SER A 172 -12.17 -1.58 -3.02
N THR A 173 -11.17 -1.76 -2.14
CA THR A 173 -11.14 -1.14 -0.82
C THR A 173 -9.77 -0.63 -0.44
N THR A 174 -9.66 -0.13 0.79
CA THR A 174 -8.47 0.46 1.38
C THR A 174 -7.44 -0.61 1.73
N TRP A 175 -6.57 -0.94 0.82
CA TRP A 175 -5.40 -1.78 1.06
C TRP A 175 -4.22 -0.89 1.52
N ARG A 176 -3.34 -1.37 2.39
CA ARG A 176 -2.23 -0.62 3.02
C ARG A 176 -1.59 0.40 2.08
N SER A 177 -1.67 1.69 2.43
CA SER A 177 -1.31 2.90 1.65
C SER A 177 -2.26 3.28 0.51
N VAL A 178 -3.40 2.58 0.39
CA VAL A 178 -4.50 2.91 -0.51
C VAL A 178 -4.02 3.32 -1.92
N GLY A 179 -4.39 4.49 -2.42
CA GLY A 179 -4.02 4.99 -3.74
C GLY A 179 -2.52 5.15 -3.95
N ALA A 180 -1.80 5.62 -2.92
CA ALA A 180 -0.36 5.84 -3.03
C ALA A 180 0.42 4.55 -3.33
N SER A 181 -0.02 3.38 -2.83
CA SER A 181 0.60 2.09 -3.15
C SER A 181 0.48 1.68 -4.62
N THR A 182 -0.54 2.19 -5.31
CA THR A 182 -0.79 1.93 -6.73
C THR A 182 -0.11 2.99 -7.60
N SER A 183 -0.44 4.25 -7.35
CA SER A 183 0.01 5.38 -8.17
C SER A 183 1.52 5.63 -8.01
N GLY A 184 2.07 5.41 -6.82
CA GLY A 184 3.50 5.57 -6.56
C GLY A 184 4.37 4.69 -7.46
N PHE A 185 3.93 3.46 -7.73
CA PHE A 185 4.63 2.59 -8.68
C PHE A 185 4.72 3.22 -10.07
N PHE A 186 3.59 3.66 -10.62
CA PHE A 186 3.57 4.24 -11.96
C PHE A 186 4.35 5.56 -12.00
N THR A 187 4.15 6.42 -11.02
CA THR A 187 4.75 7.76 -10.95
C THR A 187 6.26 7.68 -10.82
N GLU A 188 6.77 6.99 -9.82
CA GLU A 188 8.21 6.94 -9.53
C GLU A 188 9.01 6.14 -10.55
N SER A 189 8.40 5.09 -11.14
CA SER A 189 9.01 4.38 -12.27
C SER A 189 9.11 5.28 -13.50
N PHE A 190 8.08 6.09 -13.79
CA PHE A 190 8.09 7.01 -14.92
C PHE A 190 9.03 8.20 -14.70
N ILE A 191 9.08 8.77 -13.50
CA ILE A 191 10.06 9.81 -13.14
C ILE A 191 11.50 9.30 -13.36
N ASP A 192 11.76 8.04 -12.97
CA ASP A 192 13.07 7.42 -13.24
C ASP A 192 13.38 7.28 -14.73
N GLU A 193 12.38 6.94 -15.55
CA GLU A 193 12.54 6.90 -17.02
C GLU A 193 12.90 8.29 -17.59
N LEU A 194 12.25 9.35 -17.10
CA LEU A 194 12.56 10.72 -17.52
C LEU A 194 13.96 11.17 -17.07
N ILE A 195 14.34 10.84 -15.83
CA ILE A 195 15.69 11.13 -15.31
C ILE A 195 16.74 10.42 -16.15
N HIS A 196 16.51 9.15 -16.49
CA HIS A 196 17.41 8.38 -17.35
C HIS A 196 17.48 8.98 -18.77
N ALA A 197 16.34 9.37 -19.36
CA ALA A 197 16.30 10.04 -20.67
C ALA A 197 17.04 11.39 -20.67
N ALA A 198 17.07 12.07 -19.52
CA ALA A 198 17.84 13.30 -19.31
C ALA A 198 19.36 13.06 -19.11
N GLY A 199 19.80 11.81 -19.00
CA GLY A 199 21.19 11.45 -18.72
C GLY A 199 21.64 11.82 -17.30
N LEU A 200 20.71 11.88 -16.34
CA LEU A 200 20.95 12.28 -14.96
C LEU A 200 21.09 11.07 -14.03
N ASP A 201 21.80 11.29 -12.90
CA ASP A 201 21.83 10.33 -11.79
C ASP A 201 20.48 10.32 -11.07
N PRO A 202 19.84 9.15 -10.84
CA PRO A 202 18.51 9.04 -10.26
C PRO A 202 18.34 9.68 -8.89
N MET A 203 19.32 9.54 -8.02
CA MET A 203 19.29 10.11 -6.66
C MET A 203 19.53 11.61 -6.68
N LYS A 204 20.60 12.04 -7.37
CA LYS A 204 20.98 13.46 -7.44
C LYS A 204 19.87 14.30 -8.08
N ALA A 205 19.23 13.76 -9.14
CA ALA A 205 18.13 14.44 -9.81
C ALA A 205 16.92 14.61 -8.87
N ARG A 206 16.53 13.56 -8.14
CA ARG A 206 15.42 13.66 -7.17
C ARG A 206 15.72 14.67 -6.06
N ILE A 207 16.92 14.64 -5.49
CA ILE A 207 17.34 15.63 -4.47
C ILE A 207 17.27 17.06 -5.02
N ALA A 208 17.79 17.27 -6.23
CA ALA A 208 17.83 18.58 -6.87
C ALA A 208 16.42 19.13 -7.18
N MET A 209 15.53 18.26 -7.65
CA MET A 209 14.16 18.63 -8.00
C MET A 209 13.22 18.73 -6.79
N CYS A 210 13.56 18.16 -5.63
CA CYS A 210 12.65 18.14 -4.47
C CYS A 210 12.47 19.55 -3.90
N THR A 211 11.21 20.04 -3.89
CA THR A 211 10.87 21.42 -3.52
C THR A 211 10.71 21.64 -2.02
N VAL A 212 10.42 20.59 -1.26
CA VAL A 212 10.13 20.67 0.18
C VAL A 212 11.40 20.31 0.98
N PRO A 213 11.93 21.22 1.83
CA PRO A 213 13.23 21.01 2.47
C PRO A 213 13.34 19.74 3.33
N HIS A 214 12.34 19.43 4.15
CA HIS A 214 12.38 18.24 4.99
C HIS A 214 12.13 16.94 4.17
N TYR A 215 11.45 17.00 3.02
CA TYR A 215 11.35 15.87 2.08
C TYR A 215 12.69 15.63 1.37
N ARG A 216 13.36 16.71 0.98
CA ARG A 216 14.73 16.60 0.43
C ARG A 216 15.68 15.94 1.42
N LYS A 217 15.54 16.26 2.73
CA LYS A 217 16.34 15.65 3.78
C LYS A 217 16.14 14.12 3.87
N VAL A 218 14.94 13.62 3.60
CA VAL A 218 14.66 12.18 3.52
C VAL A 218 15.47 11.53 2.38
N LEU A 219 15.48 12.15 1.19
CA LEU A 219 16.28 11.69 0.04
C LEU A 219 17.79 11.73 0.32
N GLU A 220 18.28 12.83 0.91
CA GLU A 220 19.68 12.96 1.30
C GLU A 220 20.09 11.89 2.32
N THR A 221 19.19 11.60 3.27
CA THR A 221 19.45 10.59 4.30
C THR A 221 19.54 9.18 3.71
N VAL A 222 18.62 8.79 2.83
CA VAL A 222 18.69 7.46 2.22
C VAL A 222 19.87 7.33 1.25
N ALA A 223 20.30 8.43 0.61
CA ALA A 223 21.51 8.47 -0.21
C ALA A 223 22.76 8.25 0.65
N GLU A 224 22.85 8.88 1.82
CA GLU A 224 23.94 8.65 2.79
C GLU A 224 23.94 7.21 3.31
N MET A 225 22.79 6.70 3.77
CA MET A 225 22.65 5.33 4.28
C MET A 225 23.10 4.28 3.28
N SER A 226 22.75 4.46 2.00
CA SER A 226 23.08 3.52 0.92
C SER A 226 24.47 3.74 0.33
N ASP A 227 25.24 4.74 0.77
CA ASP A 227 26.50 5.17 0.16
C ASP A 227 26.35 5.31 -1.37
N TRP A 228 25.35 6.11 -1.81
CA TRP A 228 25.00 6.24 -3.21
C TRP A 228 26.11 6.90 -4.02
N LYS A 229 26.73 6.15 -4.94
CA LYS A 229 27.84 6.63 -5.80
C LYS A 229 27.55 6.46 -7.29
N GLY A 230 26.30 6.14 -7.66
CA GLY A 230 25.91 5.84 -9.04
C GLY A 230 25.90 4.34 -9.36
N PRO A 231 26.05 3.96 -10.63
CA PRO A 231 25.95 2.58 -11.09
C PRO A 231 26.97 1.64 -10.42
N LEU A 232 26.52 0.44 -10.04
CA LEU A 232 27.37 -0.56 -9.39
C LEU A 232 28.11 -1.46 -10.39
N GLY A 233 27.55 -1.71 -11.58
CA GLY A 233 28.08 -2.64 -12.59
C GLY A 233 27.98 -4.12 -12.19
N ASN A 234 28.48 -5.01 -13.06
CA ASN A 234 28.57 -6.47 -12.82
C ASN A 234 27.22 -7.14 -12.46
N GLY A 235 26.14 -6.74 -13.11
CA GLY A 235 24.79 -7.28 -12.84
C GLY A 235 24.18 -6.83 -11.51
N ARG A 236 24.79 -5.89 -10.80
CA ARG A 236 24.23 -5.25 -9.60
C ARG A 236 23.59 -3.93 -9.96
N GLY A 237 22.48 -3.61 -9.33
CA GLY A 237 21.77 -2.35 -9.55
C GLY A 237 21.17 -1.80 -8.28
N ARG A 238 21.09 -0.48 -8.20
CA ARG A 238 20.32 0.24 -7.18
C ARG A 238 19.24 1.06 -7.84
N GLY A 239 18.06 1.03 -7.24
CA GLY A 239 16.94 1.89 -7.61
C GLY A 239 16.49 2.70 -6.42
N VAL A 240 16.06 3.93 -6.66
CA VAL A 240 15.51 4.82 -5.65
C VAL A 240 14.09 5.20 -6.03
N ALA A 241 13.22 5.32 -5.01
CA ALA A 241 11.91 5.91 -5.14
C ALA A 241 11.58 6.76 -3.89
N PHE A 242 10.75 7.77 -4.09
CA PHE A 242 10.29 8.67 -3.05
C PHE A 242 8.79 8.91 -3.19
N VAL A 243 8.03 8.57 -2.17
CA VAL A 243 6.58 8.80 -2.15
C VAL A 243 6.17 9.44 -0.83
N GLU A 244 5.36 10.49 -0.91
CA GLU A 244 4.63 10.99 0.26
C GLU A 244 3.28 10.27 0.33
N SER A 245 2.94 9.76 1.51
CA SER A 245 1.68 9.10 1.79
C SER A 245 1.19 9.49 3.18
N PHE A 246 -0.04 9.97 3.26
CA PHE A 246 -0.67 10.46 4.51
C PHE A 246 0.16 11.53 5.26
N GLY A 247 0.87 12.36 4.53
CA GLY A 247 1.72 13.42 5.07
C GLY A 247 3.11 12.96 5.49
N THR A 248 3.46 11.69 5.31
CA THR A 248 4.78 11.14 5.66
C THR A 248 5.62 10.90 4.41
N PRO A 249 6.67 11.69 4.18
CA PRO A 249 7.62 11.46 3.09
C PRO A 249 8.49 10.24 3.42
N THR A 250 8.58 9.31 2.47
CA THR A 250 9.39 8.10 2.60
C THR A 250 10.21 7.87 1.34
N ALA A 251 11.50 7.64 1.48
CA ALA A 251 12.41 7.27 0.41
C ALA A 251 13.00 5.89 0.65
N GLU A 252 13.09 5.09 -0.41
CA GLU A 252 13.71 3.77 -0.39
C GLU A 252 14.78 3.65 -1.47
N VAL A 253 15.87 3.00 -1.10
CA VAL A 253 16.87 2.48 -2.03
C VAL A 253 16.85 0.97 -1.94
N VAL A 254 16.63 0.31 -3.07
CA VAL A 254 16.70 -1.15 -3.20
C VAL A 254 17.96 -1.50 -3.99
N GLU A 255 18.74 -2.44 -3.46
CA GLU A 255 19.89 -3.04 -4.16
C GLU A 255 19.57 -4.45 -4.57
N VAL A 256 19.86 -4.79 -5.83
CA VAL A 256 19.64 -6.13 -6.38
C VAL A 256 20.89 -6.65 -7.09
N THR A 257 20.98 -7.98 -7.15
CA THR A 257 21.94 -8.69 -8.01
C THR A 257 21.18 -9.56 -9.01
N ALA A 258 21.43 -9.36 -10.29
CA ALA A 258 20.99 -10.26 -11.35
C ALA A 258 21.88 -11.50 -11.38
N THR A 259 21.29 -12.66 -11.18
CA THR A 259 21.95 -13.97 -11.19
C THR A 259 21.48 -14.80 -12.38
N ASP A 260 22.07 -15.92 -12.64
CA ASP A 260 21.64 -16.91 -13.64
C ASP A 260 20.26 -17.52 -13.36
N ARG A 261 19.80 -17.45 -12.09
CA ARG A 261 18.48 -17.96 -11.65
C ARG A 261 17.41 -16.88 -11.49
N GLY A 262 17.78 -15.61 -11.60
CA GLY A 262 16.84 -14.51 -11.41
C GLY A 262 17.42 -13.36 -10.57
N ILE A 263 16.56 -12.48 -10.11
CA ILE A 263 16.89 -11.34 -9.27
C ILE A 263 16.93 -11.75 -7.80
N ARG A 264 18.02 -11.45 -7.13
CA ARG A 264 18.12 -11.45 -5.68
C ARG A 264 18.02 -10.01 -5.17
N ILE A 265 17.13 -9.77 -4.22
CA ILE A 265 17.04 -8.50 -3.50
C ILE A 265 18.03 -8.57 -2.35
N ASP A 266 19.12 -7.79 -2.45
CA ASP A 266 20.22 -7.89 -1.49
C ASP A 266 19.95 -7.07 -0.22
N LYS A 267 19.52 -5.82 -0.42
CA LYS A 267 19.34 -4.88 0.70
C LYS A 267 18.37 -3.76 0.36
N VAL A 268 17.70 -3.24 1.39
CA VAL A 268 16.85 -2.05 1.30
C VAL A 268 17.24 -1.07 2.40
N TRP A 269 17.39 0.18 2.03
CA TRP A 269 17.54 1.30 2.96
C TRP A 269 16.29 2.16 2.89
N VAL A 270 15.77 2.54 4.06
CA VAL A 270 14.56 3.36 4.17
C VAL A 270 14.81 4.56 5.07
N ALA A 271 14.49 5.73 4.59
CA ALA A 271 14.40 6.93 5.39
C ALA A 271 12.96 7.48 5.35
N ALA A 272 12.41 7.88 6.49
CA ALA A 272 11.09 8.48 6.59
C ALA A 272 11.08 9.61 7.63
N ASP A 273 10.39 10.71 7.34
CA ASP A 273 10.23 11.81 8.30
C ASP A 273 8.83 11.77 8.91
N VAL A 274 8.78 11.49 10.20
CA VAL A 274 7.52 11.36 10.97
C VAL A 274 7.34 12.50 11.98
N GLY A 275 8.20 13.53 11.93
CA GLY A 275 8.20 14.65 12.88
C GLY A 275 8.63 14.24 14.27
N LYS A 276 8.19 13.09 14.77
CA LYS A 276 8.62 12.50 16.04
C LYS A 276 8.55 10.98 16.01
N VAL A 277 9.64 10.32 16.27
CA VAL A 277 9.70 8.86 16.49
C VAL A 277 9.30 8.60 17.95
N VAL A 278 8.02 8.26 18.13
CA VAL A 278 7.45 8.08 19.49
C VAL A 278 7.93 6.78 20.12
N ASP A 279 7.98 5.71 19.35
CA ASP A 279 8.47 4.39 19.77
C ASP A 279 9.41 3.84 18.68
N PRO A 280 10.72 3.85 18.92
CA PRO A 280 11.71 3.42 17.93
C PRO A 280 11.58 1.96 17.50
N VAL A 281 11.20 1.06 18.42
CA VAL A 281 11.07 -0.38 18.12
C VAL A 281 9.86 -0.63 17.22
N ASN A 282 8.71 -0.06 17.58
CA ASN A 282 7.51 -0.15 16.75
C ASN A 282 7.68 0.59 15.41
N PHE A 283 8.37 1.72 15.41
CA PHE A 283 8.70 2.45 14.18
C PHE A 283 9.47 1.57 13.20
N GLU A 284 10.57 0.98 13.64
CA GLU A 284 11.39 0.09 12.81
C GLU A 284 10.60 -1.13 12.33
N SER A 285 9.83 -1.78 13.21
CA SER A 285 8.98 -2.92 12.88
C SER A 285 7.92 -2.58 11.82
N GLN A 286 7.29 -1.40 11.92
CA GLN A 286 6.31 -0.92 10.94
C GLN A 286 6.95 -0.63 9.58
N VAL A 287 8.15 -0.05 9.56
CA VAL A 287 8.89 0.24 8.32
C VAL A 287 9.30 -1.07 7.64
N GLN A 288 9.95 -1.99 8.36
CA GLN A 288 10.37 -3.29 7.83
C GLN A 288 9.17 -4.08 7.30
N GLY A 289 8.08 -4.14 8.08
CA GLY A 289 6.83 -4.78 7.66
C GLY A 289 6.19 -4.11 6.43
N GLY A 290 6.32 -2.80 6.27
CA GLY A 290 5.86 -2.05 5.09
C GLY A 290 6.64 -2.40 3.84
N VAL A 291 7.97 -2.46 3.94
CA VAL A 291 8.87 -2.86 2.84
C VAL A 291 8.59 -4.29 2.38
N VAL A 292 8.55 -5.25 3.32
CA VAL A 292 8.25 -6.67 3.00
C VAL A 292 6.89 -6.80 2.33
N TRP A 293 5.89 -6.04 2.81
CA TRP A 293 4.55 -6.01 2.23
C TRP A 293 4.56 -5.45 0.79
N GLY A 294 5.23 -4.32 0.57
CA GLY A 294 5.34 -3.67 -0.73
C GLY A 294 6.11 -4.50 -1.76
N LEU A 295 7.24 -5.09 -1.36
CA LEU A 295 8.05 -5.97 -2.21
C LEU A 295 7.29 -7.27 -2.54
N GLY A 296 6.68 -7.93 -1.54
CA GLY A 296 5.91 -9.15 -1.76
C GLY A 296 4.76 -8.94 -2.73
N HIS A 297 4.07 -7.80 -2.59
CA HIS A 297 3.06 -7.37 -3.54
C HIS A 297 3.63 -7.16 -4.96
N ALA A 298 4.76 -6.49 -5.07
CA ALA A 298 5.37 -6.20 -6.36
C ALA A 298 5.81 -7.47 -7.10
N ILE A 299 6.37 -8.46 -6.39
CA ILE A 299 7.00 -9.62 -7.02
C ILE A 299 6.07 -10.79 -7.27
N ASN A 300 5.16 -11.12 -6.33
CA ASN A 300 4.44 -12.39 -6.36
C ASN A 300 2.91 -12.26 -6.37
N CYS A 301 2.34 -11.23 -5.74
CA CYS A 301 0.91 -11.23 -5.41
C CYS A 301 0.02 -10.93 -6.63
N GLU A 302 -0.87 -11.86 -6.95
CA GLU A 302 -1.92 -11.68 -7.95
C GLU A 302 -3.24 -12.29 -7.48
N LEU A 303 -4.36 -11.65 -7.82
CA LEU A 303 -5.69 -12.24 -7.78
C LEU A 303 -6.21 -12.38 -9.20
N THR A 304 -6.65 -13.58 -9.56
CA THR A 304 -7.31 -13.89 -10.82
C THR A 304 -8.75 -14.33 -10.57
N TYR A 305 -9.60 -14.11 -11.55
CA TYR A 305 -11.02 -14.42 -11.46
C TYR A 305 -11.42 -15.35 -12.59
N ALA A 306 -12.24 -16.35 -12.26
CA ALA A 306 -12.90 -17.18 -13.25
C ALA A 306 -14.37 -17.37 -12.89
N LYS A 307 -15.27 -17.16 -13.85
CA LYS A 307 -16.73 -17.28 -13.65
C LYS A 307 -17.27 -16.45 -12.47
N GLY A 308 -16.68 -15.26 -12.25
CA GLY A 308 -17.08 -14.35 -11.18
C GLY A 308 -16.49 -14.65 -9.79
N ALA A 309 -15.71 -15.72 -9.63
CA ALA A 309 -15.08 -16.08 -8.36
C ALA A 309 -13.56 -15.90 -8.39
N VAL A 310 -12.98 -15.43 -7.27
CA VAL A 310 -11.54 -15.36 -7.06
C VAL A 310 -10.95 -16.79 -7.06
N GLN A 311 -9.77 -16.94 -7.66
CA GLN A 311 -9.12 -18.26 -7.78
C GLN A 311 -8.16 -18.54 -6.62
N GLN A 312 -7.64 -17.51 -5.99
CA GLN A 312 -6.73 -17.62 -4.85
C GLN A 312 -7.56 -17.62 -3.57
N THR A 313 -7.62 -18.74 -2.89
CA THR A 313 -8.46 -18.94 -1.70
C THR A 313 -7.67 -19.23 -0.42
N ASN A 314 -6.35 -19.38 -0.52
CA ASN A 314 -5.49 -19.63 0.62
C ASN A 314 -4.02 -19.27 0.29
N TYR A 315 -3.12 -19.27 1.26
CA TYR A 315 -1.71 -18.88 1.14
C TYR A 315 -0.85 -19.73 0.19
N ASN A 316 -1.27 -20.93 -0.14
CA ASN A 316 -0.63 -21.77 -1.16
C ASN A 316 -0.98 -21.33 -2.60
N HIS A 317 -2.02 -20.54 -2.78
CA HIS A 317 -2.44 -20.01 -4.07
C HIS A 317 -2.17 -18.51 -4.23
N HIS A 318 -2.02 -17.79 -3.13
CA HIS A 318 -1.70 -16.35 -3.11
C HIS A 318 -0.34 -16.15 -2.44
N GLU A 319 0.69 -16.06 -3.24
CA GLU A 319 2.06 -15.97 -2.73
C GLU A 319 2.38 -14.54 -2.26
N ALA A 320 2.82 -14.44 -0.99
CA ALA A 320 3.53 -13.27 -0.47
C ALA A 320 5.05 -13.50 -0.56
N MET A 321 5.84 -12.50 -0.16
CA MET A 321 7.29 -12.66 -0.02
C MET A 321 7.62 -13.80 0.95
N ARG A 322 8.47 -14.71 0.51
CA ARG A 322 8.97 -15.81 1.36
C ARG A 322 10.19 -15.37 2.17
N ILE A 323 10.43 -16.00 3.30
CA ILE A 323 11.50 -15.60 4.21
C ILE A 323 12.89 -15.58 3.55
N TYR A 324 13.15 -16.50 2.61
CA TYR A 324 14.41 -16.58 1.89
C TYR A 324 14.59 -15.47 0.84
N GLN A 325 13.50 -14.80 0.45
CA GLN A 325 13.48 -13.65 -0.47
C GLN A 325 13.66 -12.33 0.28
N CYS A 326 13.48 -12.33 1.61
CA CYS A 326 13.48 -11.12 2.41
C CYS A 326 14.89 -10.52 2.49
N PRO A 327 15.10 -9.28 2.06
CA PRO A 327 16.40 -8.62 2.13
C PRO A 327 16.73 -8.15 3.54
N VAL A 328 17.97 -7.72 3.74
CA VAL A 328 18.33 -6.90 4.91
C VAL A 328 17.71 -5.51 4.73
N ILE A 329 16.99 -5.03 5.77
CA ILE A 329 16.32 -3.73 5.73
C ILE A 329 16.92 -2.84 6.82
N GLU A 330 17.51 -1.71 6.41
CA GLU A 330 18.02 -0.67 7.32
C GLU A 330 17.08 0.53 7.32
N VAL A 331 16.76 1.03 8.51
CA VAL A 331 15.74 2.06 8.72
C VAL A 331 16.33 3.28 9.44
N ARG A 332 15.96 4.48 8.98
CA ARG A 332 16.25 5.73 9.70
C ARG A 332 15.00 6.62 9.74
N GLY A 333 14.54 6.91 10.96
CA GLY A 333 13.49 7.90 11.22
C GLY A 333 14.07 9.30 11.32
N LEU A 334 13.35 10.28 10.78
CA LEU A 334 13.66 11.71 10.84
C LEU A 334 12.56 12.45 11.59
N GLU A 335 12.93 13.56 12.23
CA GLU A 335 12.06 14.36 13.09
C GLU A 335 12.08 15.85 12.66
N ASN A 336 11.97 16.11 11.34
CA ASN A 336 11.99 17.47 10.80
C ASN A 336 10.59 18.01 10.44
N ASP A 337 9.59 17.15 10.22
CA ASP A 337 8.21 17.60 9.99
C ASP A 337 7.67 18.27 11.29
N PRO A 338 7.01 19.43 11.18
CA PRO A 338 6.43 20.11 12.35
C PRO A 338 5.26 19.35 13.00
N LYS A 339 4.76 18.29 12.36
CA LYS A 339 3.66 17.46 12.85
C LYS A 339 4.11 16.03 13.05
N VAL A 340 3.62 15.39 14.11
CA VAL A 340 3.78 13.95 14.30
C VAL A 340 2.94 13.22 13.26
N ARG A 341 3.56 12.26 12.55
CA ARG A 341 2.96 11.50 11.46
C ARG A 341 2.93 10.00 11.76
N GLY A 342 2.03 9.29 11.07
CA GLY A 342 1.98 7.83 11.11
C GLY A 342 3.00 7.19 10.18
N ILE A 343 3.49 5.99 10.55
CA ILE A 343 4.46 5.21 9.76
C ILE A 343 3.92 3.83 9.35
N GLY A 344 2.68 3.51 9.73
CA GLY A 344 2.11 2.17 9.45
C GLY A 344 2.00 1.82 7.98
N GLU A 345 1.86 2.81 7.10
CA GLU A 345 1.55 2.66 5.68
C GLU A 345 2.65 3.23 4.74
N PRO A 346 3.25 4.39 5.02
CA PRO A 346 4.15 5.10 4.10
C PRO A 346 5.33 4.30 3.51
N PRO A 347 5.87 3.26 4.14
CA PRO A 347 6.94 2.45 3.53
C PRO A 347 6.48 1.52 2.38
N VAL A 348 5.18 1.35 2.16
CA VAL A 348 4.68 0.47 1.09
C VAL A 348 4.82 1.07 -0.32
N PRO A 349 4.44 2.34 -0.57
CA PRO A 349 4.43 2.92 -1.90
C PRO A 349 5.78 2.98 -2.61
N PRO A 350 6.92 3.31 -1.98
CA PRO A 350 8.21 3.39 -2.67
C PRO A 350 8.85 2.04 -2.98
N ALA A 351 8.43 0.93 -2.32
CA ALA A 351 9.08 -0.37 -2.46
C ALA A 351 9.04 -0.93 -3.89
N ALA A 352 7.88 -0.96 -4.52
CA ALA A 352 7.73 -1.49 -5.88
C ALA A 352 8.51 -0.67 -6.93
N PRO A 353 8.40 0.67 -6.98
CA PRO A 353 9.15 1.44 -7.96
C PRO A 353 10.66 1.43 -7.70
N ALA A 354 11.11 1.43 -6.43
CA ALA A 354 12.55 1.30 -6.12
C ALA A 354 13.10 -0.03 -6.62
N LEU A 355 12.36 -1.14 -6.43
CA LEU A 355 12.74 -2.45 -6.98
C LEU A 355 12.75 -2.46 -8.50
N ALA A 356 11.73 -1.91 -9.18
CA ALA A 356 11.69 -1.84 -10.63
C ALA A 356 12.87 -1.03 -11.21
N ASN A 357 13.22 0.08 -10.57
CA ASN A 357 14.35 0.92 -10.95
C ASN A 357 15.69 0.21 -10.69
N ALA A 358 15.81 -0.57 -9.60
CA ALA A 358 17.00 -1.39 -9.32
C ALA A 358 17.18 -2.50 -10.35
N ILE A 359 16.11 -3.19 -10.75
CA ILE A 359 16.14 -4.20 -11.82
C ILE A 359 16.58 -3.58 -13.14
N PHE A 360 16.07 -2.39 -13.48
CA PHE A 360 16.51 -1.68 -14.67
C PHE A 360 18.01 -1.33 -14.60
N ALA A 361 18.48 -0.82 -13.48
CA ALA A 361 19.89 -0.49 -13.28
C ALA A 361 20.81 -1.72 -13.39
N ALA A 362 20.34 -2.91 -12.96
CA ALA A 362 21.11 -4.16 -13.03
C ALA A 362 21.09 -4.82 -14.43
N THR A 363 19.95 -4.71 -15.15
CA THR A 363 19.66 -5.55 -16.33
C THR A 363 19.34 -4.78 -17.61
N GLY A 364 19.03 -3.49 -17.52
CA GLY A 364 18.49 -2.69 -18.64
C GLY A 364 17.01 -2.94 -18.93
N LYS A 365 16.35 -3.86 -18.19
CA LYS A 365 14.93 -4.23 -18.41
C LYS A 365 13.99 -3.37 -17.56
N ARG A 366 13.11 -2.59 -18.21
CA ARG A 366 12.03 -1.86 -17.52
C ARG A 366 10.82 -2.76 -17.30
N ILE A 367 10.39 -2.87 -16.05
CA ILE A 367 9.16 -3.56 -15.66
C ILE A 367 8.08 -2.50 -15.40
N ARG A 368 6.94 -2.61 -16.08
CA ARG A 368 5.84 -1.63 -16.04
C ARG A 368 4.51 -2.24 -15.60
N GLU A 369 4.53 -3.49 -15.16
CA GLU A 369 3.34 -4.23 -14.72
C GLU A 369 3.70 -5.10 -13.51
N MET A 370 2.80 -5.23 -12.57
CA MET A 370 2.88 -6.16 -11.44
C MET A 370 1.94 -7.37 -11.64
N PRO A 371 2.26 -8.53 -11.10
CA PRO A 371 3.49 -8.86 -10.37
C PRO A 371 4.69 -9.07 -11.31
N PHE A 372 5.89 -8.79 -10.79
CA PHE A 372 7.14 -8.78 -11.56
C PHE A 372 7.61 -10.18 -11.98
N ASN A 373 7.21 -11.23 -11.22
CA ASN A 373 7.52 -12.63 -11.54
C ASN A 373 6.97 -13.09 -12.90
N LYS A 374 6.04 -12.35 -13.50
CA LYS A 374 5.60 -12.55 -14.90
C LYS A 374 6.70 -12.25 -15.93
N PHE A 375 7.72 -11.49 -15.55
CA PHE A 375 8.72 -10.94 -16.45
C PHE A 375 10.14 -11.34 -16.12
N ILE A 376 10.39 -11.66 -14.84
CA ILE A 376 11.71 -12.02 -14.31
C ILE A 376 11.56 -12.85 -13.04
N ASP A 377 12.42 -13.87 -12.90
CA ASP A 377 12.41 -14.72 -11.71
C ASP A 377 13.06 -14.03 -10.50
N PHE A 378 12.66 -14.43 -9.29
CA PHE A 378 13.23 -13.98 -8.02
C PHE A 378 13.75 -15.16 -7.22
N VAL A 379 14.92 -15.02 -6.57
CA VAL A 379 15.65 -16.08 -5.85
C VAL A 379 16.03 -15.65 -4.44
#